data_7076db03d7d03459568aa58295f9d9b1
#
_entry.id   7076db03d7d03459568aa58295f9d9b1
#
_cell.length_a   1.000
_cell.length_b   1.000
_cell.length_c   1.000
_cell.angle_alpha   90.00
_cell.angle_beta   90.00
_cell.angle_gamma   90.00
#
_symmetry.space_group_name_H-M   'P 1'
#
loop_
_entity.id
_entity.type
_entity.pdbx_description
1 polymer ?
#
loop_
_entity_poly.entity_id
_entity_poly.type
_entity_poly.pdbx_seq_one_letter_code
_entity_poly.pdbx_strand_id
1 'polypeptide(L)'
;MDKNKHKLYMAQILSLIFKDKELCNALAFKGGTSLMFFHNLGRFSTDLDFNLLVPDKLDIVYDRVRAILTRFGTIDDEAKKNYGLVIVLNYGKGERMLKVEISTREYPNHYETLSLAGTDIRVMTMPDMFAHKLCAMGERLSPRDIYDVWFFLQNHTEINEEIVRQRTGKSVSEYAAWCAEHVCESSPKLLMQGLGEVLNDAKSKTFVKNKLIEETSAALKLFASFPQIAGQ
;
A
#
# COMPACT_ATOMS: atom_id res chain seq x y z
N MET A 1 -7.30 13.12 -14.17
CA MET A 1 -7.25 13.20 -12.67
C MET A 1 -6.35 14.35 -12.27
N ASP A 2 -6.85 15.27 -11.48
CA ASP A 2 -6.03 16.26 -10.77
C ASP A 2 -5.40 15.62 -9.54
N LYS A 3 -4.08 15.34 -9.61
CA LYS A 3 -3.33 14.68 -8.53
C LYS A 3 -3.30 15.51 -7.24
N ASN A 4 -3.24 16.83 -7.33
CA ASN A 4 -3.18 17.71 -6.16
C ASN A 4 -4.52 17.70 -5.41
N LYS A 5 -5.61 17.82 -6.13
CA LYS A 5 -6.97 17.72 -5.59
C LYS A 5 -7.22 16.36 -4.94
N HIS A 6 -6.84 15.27 -5.63
CA HIS A 6 -6.97 13.91 -5.11
C HIS A 6 -6.17 13.71 -3.81
N LYS A 7 -4.90 14.16 -3.80
CA LYS A 7 -4.04 14.11 -2.61
C LYS A 7 -4.62 14.91 -1.44
N LEU A 8 -5.19 16.08 -1.71
CA LEU A 8 -5.84 16.91 -0.69
C LEU A 8 -7.04 16.18 -0.07
N TYR A 9 -7.91 15.59 -0.88
CA TYR A 9 -9.06 14.83 -0.37
C TYR A 9 -8.64 13.62 0.44
N MET A 10 -7.63 12.85 -0.02
CA MET A 10 -7.08 11.75 0.77
C MET A 10 -6.56 12.22 2.14
N ALA A 11 -5.81 13.33 2.19
CA ALA A 11 -5.28 13.86 3.44
C ALA A 11 -6.39 14.35 4.38
N GLN A 12 -7.42 15.02 3.86
CA GLN A 12 -8.56 15.49 4.66
C GLN A 12 -9.38 14.32 5.22
N ILE A 13 -9.70 13.32 4.40
CA ILE A 13 -10.42 12.11 4.81
C ILE A 13 -9.63 11.36 5.88
N LEU A 14 -8.32 11.15 5.65
CA LEU A 14 -7.43 10.50 6.60
C LEU A 14 -7.40 11.23 7.95
N SER A 15 -7.29 12.57 7.92
CA SER A 15 -7.35 13.39 9.14
C SER A 15 -8.68 13.25 9.89
N LEU A 16 -9.81 13.20 9.19
CA LEU A 16 -11.11 13.03 9.83
C LEU A 16 -11.29 11.62 10.43
N ILE A 17 -10.78 10.59 9.75
CA ILE A 17 -10.78 9.21 10.26
C ILE A 17 -9.99 9.15 11.58
N PHE A 18 -8.79 9.71 11.65
CA PHE A 18 -7.96 9.62 12.85
C PHE A 18 -8.30 10.65 13.94
N LYS A 19 -9.15 11.63 13.66
CA LYS A 19 -9.78 12.50 14.68
C LYS A 19 -11.05 11.89 15.29
N ASP A 20 -11.65 10.89 14.67
CA ASP A 20 -12.77 10.16 15.23
C ASP A 20 -12.27 9.16 16.29
N LYS A 21 -12.82 9.24 17.52
CA LYS A 21 -12.37 8.44 18.68
C LYS A 21 -12.55 6.93 18.50
N GLU A 22 -13.56 6.50 17.76
CA GLU A 22 -13.77 5.07 17.50
C GLU A 22 -12.83 4.58 16.40
N LEU A 23 -12.69 5.35 15.31
CA LEU A 23 -11.90 4.96 14.16
C LEU A 23 -10.38 4.96 14.44
N CYS A 24 -9.87 5.96 15.18
CA CYS A 24 -8.43 6.03 15.49
C CYS A 24 -7.94 4.85 16.36
N ASN A 25 -8.85 4.23 17.14
CA ASN A 25 -8.53 3.04 17.93
C ASN A 25 -8.75 1.74 17.15
N ALA A 26 -9.59 1.75 16.13
CA ALA A 26 -9.99 0.56 15.38
C ALA A 26 -9.22 0.37 14.07
N LEU A 27 -8.55 1.40 13.55
CA LEU A 27 -7.90 1.39 12.24
C LEU A 27 -6.40 1.66 12.32
N ALA A 28 -5.66 1.05 11.41
CA ALA A 28 -4.28 1.41 11.10
C ALA A 28 -4.12 1.59 9.59
N PHE A 29 -3.51 2.70 9.19
CA PHE A 29 -3.27 3.08 7.81
C PHE A 29 -2.10 2.30 7.22
N LYS A 30 -2.19 1.90 5.94
CA LYS A 30 -1.17 1.13 5.24
C LYS A 30 -1.14 1.42 3.74
N GLY A 31 -0.35 0.65 3.02
CA GLY A 31 -0.37 0.61 1.56
C GLY A 31 0.41 1.73 0.88
N GLY A 32 0.21 1.86 -0.44
CA GLY A 32 0.98 2.77 -1.27
C GLY A 32 0.79 4.24 -0.91
N THR A 33 -0.38 4.63 -0.41
CA THR A 33 -0.65 6.02 -0.02
C THR A 33 0.05 6.37 1.30
N SER A 34 0.19 5.40 2.22
CA SER A 34 1.02 5.56 3.41
C SER A 34 2.48 5.80 3.03
N LEU A 35 3.03 5.00 2.13
CA LEU A 35 4.39 5.19 1.60
C LEU A 35 4.56 6.55 0.92
N MET A 36 3.55 7.02 0.16
CA MET A 36 3.58 8.32 -0.51
C MET A 36 3.54 9.50 0.47
N PHE A 37 2.75 9.41 1.55
CA PHE A 37 2.63 10.51 2.52
C PHE A 37 3.82 10.61 3.47
N PHE A 38 4.37 9.48 3.93
CA PHE A 38 5.32 9.44 5.03
C PHE A 38 6.74 9.05 4.63
N HIS A 39 6.92 8.35 3.49
CA HIS A 39 8.21 7.74 3.12
C HIS A 39 8.71 8.12 1.73
N ASN A 40 8.15 9.17 1.11
CA ASN A 40 8.58 9.72 -0.18
C ASN A 40 8.55 8.69 -1.34
N LEU A 41 7.56 7.80 -1.38
CA LEU A 41 7.36 6.91 -2.52
C LEU A 41 7.28 7.73 -3.81
N GLY A 42 8.15 7.42 -4.77
CA GLY A 42 8.32 8.19 -6.02
C GLY A 42 7.17 8.04 -7.04
N ARG A 43 6.13 7.29 -6.73
CA ARG A 43 4.91 7.17 -7.52
C ARG A 43 3.70 7.71 -6.76
N PHE A 44 2.71 8.20 -7.49
CA PHE A 44 1.43 8.57 -6.91
C PHE A 44 0.63 7.32 -6.51
N SER A 45 -0.12 7.44 -5.41
CA SER A 45 -1.06 6.43 -4.95
C SER A 45 -2.46 7.03 -4.81
N THR A 46 -3.50 6.24 -5.04
CA THR A 46 -4.86 6.74 -5.26
C THR A 46 -5.90 6.21 -4.28
N ASP A 47 -5.53 5.24 -3.46
CA ASP A 47 -6.46 4.53 -2.60
C ASP A 47 -6.07 4.74 -1.13
N LEU A 48 -7.02 4.66 -0.21
CA LEU A 48 -6.77 4.65 1.24
C LEU A 48 -6.99 3.23 1.77
N ASP A 49 -5.91 2.59 2.19
CA ASP A 49 -5.92 1.22 2.67
C ASP A 49 -5.71 1.17 4.19
N PHE A 50 -6.52 0.38 4.89
CA PHE A 50 -6.45 0.21 6.34
C PHE A 50 -6.46 -1.25 6.75
N ASN A 51 -5.91 -1.54 7.93
CA ASN A 51 -6.22 -2.75 8.69
C ASN A 51 -7.26 -2.43 9.76
N LEU A 52 -8.23 -3.32 9.93
CA LEU A 52 -9.10 -3.33 11.10
C LEU A 52 -8.36 -4.01 12.25
N LEU A 53 -8.20 -3.29 13.38
CA LEU A 53 -7.48 -3.78 14.57
C LEU A 53 -8.43 -4.44 15.59
N VAL A 54 -9.72 -4.13 15.52
CA VAL A 54 -10.76 -4.60 16.44
C VAL A 54 -11.87 -5.23 15.61
N PRO A 55 -11.84 -6.57 15.37
CA PRO A 55 -12.79 -7.24 14.47
C PRO A 55 -14.27 -6.97 14.78
N ASP A 56 -14.64 -6.93 16.05
CA ASP A 56 -16.02 -6.72 16.50
C ASP A 56 -16.56 -5.31 16.17
N LYS A 57 -15.71 -4.38 15.77
CA LYS A 57 -16.09 -3.01 15.39
C LYS A 57 -16.35 -2.81 13.90
N LEU A 58 -16.34 -3.87 13.08
CA LEU A 58 -16.45 -3.75 11.63
C LEU A 58 -17.64 -2.91 11.17
N ASP A 59 -18.84 -3.13 11.72
CA ASP A 59 -20.05 -2.40 11.32
C ASP A 59 -20.01 -0.93 11.78
N ILE A 60 -19.52 -0.66 12.99
CA ILE A 60 -19.33 0.71 13.49
C ILE A 60 -18.31 1.46 12.63
N VAL A 61 -17.22 0.81 12.26
CA VAL A 61 -16.17 1.37 11.39
C VAL A 61 -16.76 1.68 10.02
N TYR A 62 -17.53 0.74 9.44
CA TYR A 62 -18.18 0.95 8.15
C TYR A 62 -19.08 2.19 8.17
N ASP A 63 -20.01 2.28 9.13
CA ASP A 63 -20.98 3.38 9.22
C ASP A 63 -20.28 4.74 9.39
N ARG A 64 -19.27 4.81 10.24
CA ARG A 64 -18.52 6.05 10.51
C ARG A 64 -17.65 6.48 9.31
N VAL A 65 -16.93 5.54 8.69
CA VAL A 65 -16.14 5.85 7.49
C VAL A 65 -17.05 6.30 6.35
N ARG A 66 -18.17 5.63 6.14
CA ARG A 66 -19.19 6.00 5.16
C ARG A 66 -19.72 7.42 5.41
N ALA A 67 -20.05 7.74 6.66
CA ALA A 67 -20.53 9.08 7.05
C ALA A 67 -19.46 10.18 6.82
N ILE A 68 -18.18 9.88 7.01
CA ILE A 68 -17.10 10.80 6.66
C ILE A 68 -17.03 10.99 5.15
N LEU A 69 -17.05 9.92 4.36
CA LEU A 69 -16.91 9.97 2.91
C LEU A 69 -18.04 10.73 2.23
N THR A 70 -19.29 10.59 2.71
CA THR A 70 -20.46 11.31 2.16
C THR A 70 -20.38 12.84 2.31
N ARG A 71 -19.47 13.36 3.15
CA ARG A 71 -19.19 14.81 3.25
C ARG A 71 -18.38 15.34 2.07
N PHE A 72 -17.74 14.46 1.30
CA PHE A 72 -16.86 14.81 0.17
C PHE A 72 -17.49 14.53 -1.19
N GLY A 73 -18.55 13.73 -1.24
CA GLY A 73 -19.22 13.36 -2.49
C GLY A 73 -20.26 12.27 -2.31
N THR A 74 -20.52 11.53 -3.37
CA THR A 74 -21.46 10.41 -3.39
C THR A 74 -20.72 9.08 -3.31
N ILE A 75 -21.30 8.11 -2.62
CA ILE A 75 -20.81 6.73 -2.66
C ILE A 75 -21.30 6.10 -3.97
N ASP A 76 -20.37 5.68 -4.79
CA ASP A 76 -20.62 5.10 -6.12
C ASP A 76 -20.73 3.58 -6.06
N ASP A 77 -19.92 2.96 -5.19
CA ASP A 77 -19.95 1.51 -4.95
C ASP A 77 -19.51 1.22 -3.52
N GLU A 78 -20.09 0.17 -2.93
CA GLU A 78 -19.69 -0.31 -1.60
C GLU A 78 -19.94 -1.82 -1.49
N ALA A 79 -19.00 -2.55 -0.88
CA ALA A 79 -19.08 -3.98 -0.72
C ALA A 79 -18.46 -4.47 0.58
N LYS A 80 -19.18 -5.34 1.29
CA LYS A 80 -18.60 -6.22 2.32
C LYS A 80 -18.08 -7.48 1.63
N LYS A 81 -16.77 -7.73 1.76
CA LYS A 81 -16.07 -8.89 1.19
C LYS A 81 -15.66 -9.84 2.31
N ASN A 82 -15.27 -11.07 1.96
CA ASN A 82 -14.84 -12.07 2.94
C ASN A 82 -13.70 -11.58 3.86
N TYR A 83 -12.86 -10.66 3.37
CA TYR A 83 -11.69 -10.16 4.10
C TYR A 83 -11.68 -8.64 4.24
N GLY A 84 -12.87 -8.00 4.34
CA GLY A 84 -12.94 -6.58 4.62
C GLY A 84 -14.06 -5.83 3.90
N LEU A 85 -13.91 -4.52 3.90
CA LEU A 85 -14.84 -3.56 3.32
C LEU A 85 -14.18 -2.78 2.20
N VAL A 86 -14.95 -2.43 1.19
CA VAL A 86 -14.56 -1.49 0.14
C VAL A 86 -15.66 -0.45 0.00
N ILE A 87 -15.28 0.83 -0.02
CA ILE A 87 -16.17 1.96 -0.29
C ILE A 87 -15.52 2.82 -1.38
N VAL A 88 -16.26 3.13 -2.41
CA VAL A 88 -15.80 3.94 -3.56
C VAL A 88 -16.52 5.28 -3.55
N LEU A 89 -15.74 6.34 -3.35
CA LEU A 89 -16.21 7.72 -3.31
C LEU A 89 -16.04 8.38 -4.68
N ASN A 90 -17.12 8.94 -5.21
CA ASN A 90 -17.14 9.84 -6.34
C ASN A 90 -17.24 11.29 -5.84
N TYR A 91 -16.18 12.07 -5.97
CA TYR A 91 -16.11 13.45 -5.48
C TYR A 91 -16.13 14.50 -6.61
N GLY A 92 -16.41 14.08 -7.85
CA GLY A 92 -16.56 15.01 -8.97
C GLY A 92 -16.56 14.36 -10.35
N LYS A 93 -17.30 14.95 -11.27
CA LYS A 93 -17.38 14.47 -12.66
C LYS A 93 -16.02 14.58 -13.37
N GLY A 94 -15.56 13.47 -13.94
CA GLY A 94 -14.26 13.39 -14.64
C GLY A 94 -13.05 13.19 -13.72
N GLU A 95 -13.25 13.17 -12.42
CA GLU A 95 -12.20 12.82 -11.47
C GLU A 95 -12.08 11.31 -11.29
N ARG A 96 -10.91 10.87 -10.81
CA ARG A 96 -10.72 9.47 -10.43
C ARG A 96 -11.43 9.23 -9.10
N MET A 97 -12.22 8.17 -9.03
CA MET A 97 -12.85 7.75 -7.79
C MET A 97 -11.81 7.40 -6.74
N LEU A 98 -12.10 7.73 -5.48
CA LEU A 98 -11.26 7.37 -4.33
C LEU A 98 -11.80 6.09 -3.71
N LYS A 99 -10.98 5.03 -3.72
CA LYS A 99 -11.29 3.79 -3.05
C LYS A 99 -10.75 3.81 -1.62
N VAL A 100 -11.60 3.47 -0.66
CA VAL A 100 -11.23 3.18 0.73
C VAL A 100 -11.42 1.68 0.97
N GLU A 101 -10.34 1.01 1.38
CA GLU A 101 -10.35 -0.43 1.66
C GLU A 101 -9.95 -0.69 3.12
N ILE A 102 -10.74 -1.49 3.84
CA ILE A 102 -10.48 -1.87 5.22
C ILE A 102 -10.36 -3.39 5.26
N SER A 103 -9.15 -3.89 5.51
CA SER A 103 -8.85 -5.32 5.56
C SER A 103 -9.08 -5.87 6.97
N THR A 104 -9.74 -7.03 7.04
CA THR A 104 -9.94 -7.80 8.28
C THR A 104 -8.95 -8.95 8.41
N ARG A 105 -7.96 -9.06 7.51
CA ARG A 105 -6.92 -10.10 7.59
C ARG A 105 -5.98 -9.81 8.75
N GLU A 106 -5.72 -10.85 9.54
CA GLU A 106 -4.83 -10.78 10.69
C GLU A 106 -3.45 -11.35 10.34
N TYR A 107 -2.42 -10.55 10.60
CA TYR A 107 -1.02 -10.92 10.52
C TYR A 107 -0.29 -10.30 11.73
N PRO A 108 0.91 -10.76 12.09
CA PRO A 108 1.69 -10.16 13.18
C PRO A 108 2.26 -8.80 12.78
N ASN A 109 1.35 -7.85 12.55
CA ASN A 109 1.68 -6.50 12.11
C ASN A 109 2.07 -5.60 13.28
N HIS A 110 3.05 -4.74 13.04
CA HIS A 110 3.47 -3.66 13.92
C HIS A 110 3.02 -2.30 13.37
N TYR A 111 2.79 -1.38 14.29
CA TYR A 111 2.29 -0.06 13.95
C TYR A 111 3.07 1.01 14.72
N GLU A 112 3.24 2.16 14.09
CA GLU A 112 3.83 3.36 14.64
C GLU A 112 2.88 4.54 14.49
N THR A 113 3.15 5.64 15.17
CA THR A 113 2.36 6.87 15.04
C THR A 113 3.19 7.91 14.29
N LEU A 114 2.67 8.37 13.14
CA LEU A 114 3.29 9.41 12.32
C LEU A 114 2.33 10.59 12.19
N SER A 115 2.86 11.82 12.12
CA SER A 115 2.04 13.03 12.04
C SER A 115 1.86 13.50 10.59
N LEU A 116 0.62 13.75 10.19
CA LEU A 116 0.26 14.37 8.91
C LEU A 116 -0.56 15.63 9.16
N ALA A 117 0.00 16.81 8.83
CA ALA A 117 -0.67 18.10 8.99
C ALA A 117 -1.31 18.30 10.38
N GLY A 118 -0.61 17.92 11.45
CA GLY A 118 -1.06 18.05 12.84
C GLY A 118 -2.07 17.00 13.29
N THR A 119 -2.25 15.91 12.54
CA THR A 119 -3.05 14.74 12.95
C THR A 119 -2.13 13.55 13.11
N ASP A 120 -2.19 12.88 14.26
CA ASP A 120 -1.46 11.65 14.52
C ASP A 120 -2.19 10.48 13.87
N ILE A 121 -1.48 9.77 13.02
CA ILE A 121 -1.96 8.66 12.21
C ILE A 121 -1.25 7.37 12.66
N ARG A 122 -2.00 6.35 13.03
CA ARG A 122 -1.43 5.01 13.25
C ARG A 122 -1.15 4.37 11.90
N VAL A 123 0.11 4.05 11.65
CA VAL A 123 0.62 3.57 10.36
C VAL A 123 1.29 2.23 10.55
N MET A 124 1.13 1.31 9.61
CA MET A 124 1.89 0.05 9.57
C MET A 124 3.38 0.36 9.38
N THR A 125 4.26 -0.35 10.09
CA THR A 125 5.72 -0.14 9.99
C THR A 125 6.27 -0.51 8.61
N MET A 126 7.41 0.07 8.25
CA MET A 126 8.07 -0.20 6.96
C MET A 126 8.42 -1.68 6.76
N PRO A 127 8.97 -2.41 7.76
CA PRO A 127 9.26 -3.84 7.61
C PRO A 127 8.02 -4.69 7.28
N ASP A 128 6.89 -4.37 7.90
CA ASP A 128 5.64 -5.09 7.66
C ASP A 128 5.06 -4.76 6.29
N MET A 129 5.09 -3.47 5.90
CA MET A 129 4.66 -3.06 4.56
C MET A 129 5.51 -3.72 3.48
N PHE A 130 6.83 -3.84 3.68
CA PHE A 130 7.72 -4.53 2.74
C PHE A 130 7.33 -6.01 2.63
N ALA A 131 7.16 -6.72 3.75
CA ALA A 131 6.74 -8.12 3.75
C ALA A 131 5.43 -8.33 2.97
N HIS A 132 4.42 -7.50 3.23
CA HIS A 132 3.16 -7.56 2.51
C HIS A 132 3.31 -7.26 1.02
N LYS A 133 4.16 -6.31 0.63
CA LYS A 133 4.41 -5.96 -0.78
C LYS A 133 5.20 -7.03 -1.53
N LEU A 134 6.18 -7.64 -0.87
CA LEU A 134 6.93 -8.76 -1.45
C LEU A 134 6.00 -9.95 -1.73
N CYS A 135 5.16 -10.32 -0.74
CA CYS A 135 4.17 -11.39 -0.94
C CYS A 135 3.16 -11.05 -2.06
N ALA A 136 2.62 -9.83 -2.06
CA ALA A 136 1.66 -9.41 -3.09
C ALA A 136 2.28 -9.37 -4.50
N MET A 137 3.55 -8.99 -4.62
CA MET A 137 4.27 -9.04 -5.89
C MET A 137 4.38 -10.48 -6.41
N GLY A 138 4.75 -11.43 -5.56
CA GLY A 138 4.79 -12.84 -5.96
C GLY A 138 3.42 -13.44 -6.32
N GLU A 139 2.36 -13.01 -5.63
CA GLU A 139 1.01 -13.52 -5.86
C GLU A 139 0.38 -13.05 -7.19
N ARG A 140 0.70 -11.86 -7.69
CA ARG A 140 -0.07 -11.23 -8.78
C ARG A 140 0.73 -10.41 -9.79
N LEU A 141 2.05 -10.24 -9.62
CA LEU A 141 2.95 -9.45 -10.48
C LEU A 141 2.39 -8.05 -10.87
N SER A 142 1.68 -7.41 -9.94
CA SER A 142 1.15 -6.07 -10.21
C SER A 142 2.28 -5.06 -10.41
N PRO A 143 2.24 -4.21 -11.46
CA PRO A 143 3.25 -3.19 -11.70
C PRO A 143 3.56 -2.30 -10.49
N ARG A 144 2.52 -1.95 -9.71
CA ARG A 144 2.68 -1.13 -8.51
C ARG A 144 3.41 -1.87 -7.39
N ASP A 145 3.14 -3.17 -7.23
CA ASP A 145 3.82 -3.96 -6.20
C ASP A 145 5.29 -4.21 -6.58
N ILE A 146 5.61 -4.40 -7.86
CA ILE A 146 7.00 -4.46 -8.36
C ILE A 146 7.75 -3.16 -8.04
N TYR A 147 7.13 -2.01 -8.32
CA TYR A 147 7.71 -0.69 -8.01
C TYR A 147 7.90 -0.49 -6.50
N ASP A 148 6.93 -0.88 -5.69
CA ASP A 148 6.99 -0.74 -4.24
C ASP A 148 8.08 -1.64 -3.64
N VAL A 149 8.21 -2.90 -4.12
CA VAL A 149 9.30 -3.80 -3.70
C VAL A 149 10.66 -3.23 -4.08
N TRP A 150 10.83 -2.74 -5.32
CA TRP A 150 12.05 -2.05 -5.73
C TRP A 150 12.35 -0.86 -4.80
N PHE A 151 11.36 -0.05 -4.46
CA PHE A 151 11.50 1.08 -3.53
C PHE A 151 12.03 0.63 -2.16
N PHE A 152 11.48 -0.42 -1.57
CA PHE A 152 11.95 -0.94 -0.28
C PHE A 152 13.41 -1.44 -0.36
N LEU A 153 13.75 -2.16 -1.41
CA LEU A 153 15.11 -2.66 -1.64
C LEU A 153 16.13 -1.52 -1.80
N GLN A 154 15.79 -0.46 -2.55
CA GLN A 154 16.66 0.72 -2.71
C GLN A 154 16.87 1.50 -1.42
N ASN A 155 15.92 1.45 -0.50
CA ASN A 155 16.02 2.10 0.82
C ASN A 155 16.62 1.18 1.89
N HIS A 156 17.12 0.00 1.53
CA HIS A 156 17.67 -0.98 2.47
C HIS A 156 16.73 -1.26 3.66
N THR A 157 15.43 -1.35 3.36
CA THR A 157 14.41 -1.55 4.37
C THR A 157 14.49 -2.97 4.93
N GLU A 158 14.46 -3.10 6.25
CA GLU A 158 14.28 -4.38 6.92
C GLU A 158 12.94 -5.02 6.56
N ILE A 159 12.84 -6.34 6.68
CA ILE A 159 11.61 -7.08 6.40
C ILE A 159 11.15 -7.89 7.61
N ASN A 160 9.84 -7.96 7.84
CA ASN A 160 9.23 -8.85 8.83
C ASN A 160 9.11 -10.27 8.25
N GLU A 161 10.02 -11.15 8.68
CA GLU A 161 10.08 -12.53 8.21
C GLU A 161 8.84 -13.34 8.61
N GLU A 162 8.26 -13.09 9.77
CA GLU A 162 7.10 -13.83 10.26
C GLU A 162 5.89 -13.66 9.34
N ILE A 163 5.66 -12.44 8.83
CA ILE A 163 4.61 -12.18 7.83
C ILE A 163 4.87 -12.96 6.54
N VAL A 164 6.11 -12.97 6.05
CA VAL A 164 6.46 -13.73 4.84
C VAL A 164 6.21 -15.21 5.05
N ARG A 165 6.67 -15.76 6.18
CA ARG A 165 6.50 -17.17 6.53
C ARG A 165 5.03 -17.56 6.66
N GLN A 166 4.22 -16.74 7.34
CA GLN A 166 2.79 -17.00 7.52
C GLN A 166 2.02 -16.97 6.19
N ARG A 167 2.40 -16.09 5.26
CA ARG A 167 1.71 -15.94 3.96
C ARG A 167 2.15 -16.96 2.92
N THR A 168 3.41 -17.40 2.96
CA THR A 168 4.02 -18.17 1.86
C THR A 168 4.51 -19.55 2.27
N GLY A 169 4.69 -19.79 3.57
CA GLY A 169 5.32 -21.02 4.11
C GLY A 169 6.83 -21.08 3.88
N LYS A 170 7.47 -20.01 3.37
CA LYS A 170 8.90 -19.96 3.01
C LYS A 170 9.65 -18.96 3.90
N SER A 171 10.96 -19.14 4.01
CA SER A 171 11.85 -18.11 4.55
C SER A 171 11.92 -16.90 3.60
N VAL A 172 12.38 -15.77 4.11
CA VAL A 172 12.58 -14.55 3.30
C VAL A 172 13.56 -14.81 2.16
N SER A 173 14.68 -15.51 2.43
CA SER A 173 15.69 -15.84 1.40
C SER A 173 15.10 -16.67 0.27
N GLU A 174 14.39 -17.74 0.59
CA GLU A 174 13.77 -18.62 -0.41
C GLU A 174 12.71 -17.88 -1.23
N TYR A 175 11.88 -17.09 -0.56
CA TYR A 175 10.80 -16.38 -1.26
C TYR A 175 11.32 -15.22 -2.12
N ALA A 176 12.32 -14.46 -1.63
CA ALA A 176 12.97 -13.40 -2.40
C ALA A 176 13.71 -13.95 -3.63
N ALA A 177 14.42 -15.10 -3.49
CA ALA A 177 15.06 -15.75 -4.61
C ALA A 177 14.05 -16.17 -5.68
N TRP A 178 12.94 -16.76 -5.28
CA TRP A 178 11.85 -17.12 -6.19
C TRP A 178 11.24 -15.87 -6.86
N CYS A 179 10.97 -14.80 -6.08
CA CYS A 179 10.46 -13.54 -6.60
C CYS A 179 11.40 -12.89 -7.63
N ALA A 180 12.72 -13.04 -7.45
CA ALA A 180 13.72 -12.50 -8.38
C ALA A 180 13.62 -13.10 -9.78
N GLU A 181 13.30 -14.39 -9.88
CA GLU A 181 13.03 -15.04 -11.17
C GLU A 181 11.63 -14.70 -11.68
N HIS A 182 10.63 -14.75 -10.80
CA HIS A 182 9.24 -14.52 -11.14
C HIS A 182 8.96 -13.09 -11.68
N VAL A 183 9.64 -12.07 -11.17
CA VAL A 183 9.49 -10.70 -11.67
C VAL A 183 9.87 -10.55 -13.16
N CYS A 184 10.74 -11.40 -13.67
CA CYS A 184 11.16 -11.42 -15.07
C CYS A 184 10.05 -11.85 -16.04
N GLU A 185 8.97 -12.46 -15.54
CA GLU A 185 7.78 -12.78 -16.34
C GLU A 185 6.94 -11.53 -16.69
N SER A 186 7.18 -10.40 -16.00
CA SER A 186 6.54 -9.14 -16.30
C SER A 186 7.09 -8.51 -17.58
N SER A 187 6.38 -7.54 -18.14
CA SER A 187 6.81 -6.87 -19.36
C SER A 187 6.78 -5.35 -19.23
N PRO A 188 7.66 -4.62 -19.97
CA PRO A 188 7.64 -3.16 -19.98
C PRO A 188 6.28 -2.57 -20.36
N LYS A 189 5.52 -3.24 -21.24
CA LYS A 189 4.16 -2.83 -21.63
C LYS A 189 3.22 -2.89 -20.45
N LEU A 190 3.23 -3.99 -19.69
CA LEU A 190 2.41 -4.17 -18.49
C LEU A 190 2.76 -3.14 -17.42
N LEU A 191 4.08 -2.91 -17.19
CA LEU A 191 4.54 -1.91 -16.24
C LEU A 191 3.99 -0.52 -16.57
N MET A 192 4.05 -0.11 -17.83
CA MET A 192 3.56 1.21 -18.26
C MET A 192 2.04 1.34 -18.20
N GLN A 193 1.27 0.27 -18.41
CA GLN A 193 -0.17 0.27 -18.20
C GLN A 193 -0.54 0.51 -16.73
N GLY A 194 0.20 -0.05 -15.78
CA GLY A 194 -0.09 0.08 -14.35
C GLY A 194 0.54 1.31 -13.67
N LEU A 195 1.67 1.81 -14.19
CA LEU A 195 2.46 2.89 -13.58
C LEU A 195 2.45 4.20 -14.37
N GLY A 196 2.16 4.18 -15.68
CA GLY A 196 2.32 5.34 -16.57
C GLY A 196 1.57 6.60 -16.12
N GLU A 197 0.38 6.45 -15.52
CA GLU A 197 -0.43 7.57 -15.02
C GLU A 197 0.04 8.06 -13.64
N VAL A 198 0.64 7.18 -12.83
CA VAL A 198 1.02 7.49 -11.44
C VAL A 198 2.45 8.01 -11.31
N LEU A 199 3.28 7.85 -12.34
CA LEU A 199 4.60 8.47 -12.42
C LEU A 199 4.49 9.93 -12.84
N ASN A 200 5.33 10.80 -12.24
CA ASN A 200 5.20 12.24 -12.41
C ASN A 200 6.04 12.80 -13.57
N ASP A 201 7.15 12.17 -13.89
CA ASP A 201 8.14 12.71 -14.84
C ASP A 201 8.62 11.68 -15.86
N ALA A 202 9.19 12.18 -16.96
CA ALA A 202 9.67 11.36 -18.08
C ALA A 202 10.85 10.45 -17.68
N LYS A 203 11.71 10.88 -16.75
CA LYS A 203 12.87 10.09 -16.29
C LYS A 203 12.41 8.84 -15.56
N SER A 204 11.47 8.99 -14.62
CA SER A 204 10.85 7.87 -13.91
C SER A 204 10.15 6.90 -14.86
N LYS A 205 9.42 7.41 -15.87
CA LYS A 205 8.78 6.56 -16.89
C LYS A 205 9.81 5.78 -17.73
N THR A 206 10.89 6.43 -18.12
CA THR A 206 11.99 5.79 -18.86
C THR A 206 12.67 4.70 -18.04
N PHE A 207 12.93 4.98 -16.76
CA PHE A 207 13.48 4.00 -15.81
C PHE A 207 12.55 2.78 -15.68
N VAL A 208 11.27 3.00 -15.39
CA VAL A 208 10.29 1.92 -15.24
C VAL A 208 10.19 1.06 -16.49
N LYS A 209 10.17 1.69 -17.67
CA LYS A 209 10.08 0.98 -18.95
C LYS A 209 11.31 0.11 -19.23
N ASN A 210 12.50 0.60 -18.91
CA ASN A 210 13.75 0.01 -19.44
C ASN A 210 14.55 -0.76 -18.39
N LYS A 211 14.38 -0.47 -17.08
CA LYS A 211 15.28 -0.96 -16.04
C LYS A 211 14.58 -1.59 -14.83
N LEU A 212 13.33 -1.24 -14.53
CA LEU A 212 12.70 -1.63 -13.26
C LEU A 212 12.72 -3.15 -13.02
N ILE A 213 12.43 -3.97 -14.05
CA ILE A 213 12.41 -5.44 -13.91
C ILE A 213 13.81 -5.95 -13.58
N GLU A 214 14.79 -5.55 -14.37
CA GLU A 214 16.18 -5.98 -14.21
C GLU A 214 16.74 -5.55 -12.85
N GLU A 215 16.59 -4.28 -12.48
CA GLU A 215 17.02 -3.72 -11.20
C GLU A 215 16.32 -4.40 -10.01
N THR A 216 15.01 -4.70 -10.12
CA THR A 216 14.27 -5.39 -9.05
C THR A 216 14.75 -6.83 -8.91
N SER A 217 14.95 -7.56 -10.04
CA SER A 217 15.47 -8.93 -10.03
C SER A 217 16.86 -9.00 -9.41
N ALA A 218 17.77 -8.11 -9.83
CA ALA A 218 19.14 -8.07 -9.31
C ALA A 218 19.17 -7.74 -7.81
N ALA A 219 18.40 -6.74 -7.38
CA ALA A 219 18.28 -6.36 -5.97
C ALA A 219 17.68 -7.48 -5.10
N LEU A 220 16.67 -8.19 -5.61
CA LEU A 220 16.10 -9.36 -4.92
C LEU A 220 17.07 -10.51 -4.79
N LYS A 221 17.91 -10.80 -5.79
CA LYS A 221 18.97 -11.83 -5.71
C LYS A 221 19.98 -11.50 -4.63
N LEU A 222 20.42 -10.23 -4.57
CA LEU A 222 21.30 -9.77 -3.51
C LEU A 222 20.64 -9.86 -2.14
N PHE A 223 19.41 -9.38 -2.02
CA PHE A 223 18.63 -9.41 -0.77
C PHE A 223 18.38 -10.85 -0.30
N ALA A 224 18.10 -11.79 -1.19
CA ALA A 224 17.93 -13.20 -0.86
C ALA A 224 19.19 -13.84 -0.23
N SER A 225 20.38 -13.37 -0.63
CA SER A 225 21.64 -13.85 -0.07
C SER A 225 21.93 -13.27 1.33
N PHE A 226 21.48 -12.04 1.59
CA PHE A 226 21.76 -11.29 2.83
C PHE A 226 20.50 -10.49 3.24
N PRO A 227 19.39 -11.15 3.63
CA PRO A 227 18.17 -10.44 3.98
C PRO A 227 18.36 -9.64 5.29
N GLN A 228 17.86 -8.43 5.31
CA GLN A 228 17.81 -7.59 6.49
C GLN A 228 16.50 -7.89 7.23
N ILE A 229 16.57 -8.72 8.27
CA ILE A 229 15.40 -9.13 9.06
C ILE A 229 15.20 -8.16 10.22
N ALA A 230 13.97 -7.65 10.35
CA ALA A 230 13.62 -6.74 11.44
C ALA A 230 13.72 -7.45 12.81
N GLY A 231 14.36 -6.78 13.76
CA GLY A 231 14.50 -7.28 15.13
C GLY A 231 15.65 -8.28 15.36
N GLN A 232 16.57 -8.41 14.41
CA GLN A 232 17.82 -9.17 14.57
C GLN A 232 19.01 -8.26 14.85
#